data_e7866bbab43edffe4a67f6121ec7e9af
#
_entry.id   e7866bbab43edffe4a67f6121ec7e9af
#
_cell.length_a   1.000
_cell.length_b   1.000
_cell.length_c   1.000
_cell.angle_alpha   90.00
_cell.angle_beta   90.00
_cell.angle_gamma   90.00
#
_symmetry.space_group_name_H-M   'P 1'
#
loop_
_entity.id
_entity.type
_entity.pdbx_description
1 polymer ?
#
loop_
_entity_poly.entity_id
_entity_poly.type
_entity_poly.pdbx_seq_one_letter_code
_entity_poly.pdbx_strand_id
1 'polypeptide(L)'
;MRFRKTLTFLLLATALVFALTSWAQKKPFTQEQVSNMVRAGLGDDSGAKLIEQRRIDFAPAEDFMQSLKAAGANDLFLKALRTAKQPDG
;
A
#
# COMPACT_ATOMS: atom_id res chain seq x y z
N MET A 1 -36.92 -20.87 8.00
CA MET A 1 -36.22 -20.19 9.10
C MET A 1 -34.82 -20.74 9.36
N ARG A 2 -34.64 -22.01 9.22
CA ARG A 2 -33.33 -22.63 9.48
C ARG A 2 -32.28 -22.20 8.47
N PHE A 3 -32.70 -21.86 7.26
CA PHE A 3 -31.78 -21.43 6.21
C PHE A 3 -31.06 -20.10 6.51
N ARG A 4 -31.75 -19.22 7.24
CA ARG A 4 -31.18 -17.92 7.57
C ARG A 4 -29.95 -18.04 8.47
N LYS A 5 -30.02 -18.92 9.44
CA LYS A 5 -28.91 -19.14 10.36
C LYS A 5 -27.71 -19.73 9.65
N THR A 6 -27.95 -20.65 8.75
CA THR A 6 -26.88 -21.26 7.97
C THR A 6 -26.19 -20.25 7.07
N LEU A 7 -26.98 -19.39 6.42
CA LEU A 7 -26.43 -18.35 5.55
C LEU A 7 -25.57 -17.34 6.32
N THR A 8 -26.06 -16.95 7.50
CA THR A 8 -25.33 -16.01 8.34
C THR A 8 -23.98 -16.58 8.75
N PHE A 9 -23.97 -17.85 9.09
CA PHE A 9 -22.74 -18.53 9.49
C PHE A 9 -21.74 -18.59 8.36
N LEU A 10 -22.19 -18.88 7.15
CA LEU A 10 -21.33 -18.92 5.96
C LEU A 10 -20.72 -17.56 5.67
N LEU A 11 -21.50 -16.50 5.80
CA LEU A 11 -21.02 -15.14 5.55
C LEU A 11 -19.92 -14.74 6.53
N LEU A 12 -20.08 -15.11 7.79
CA LEU A 12 -19.08 -14.84 8.81
C LEU A 12 -17.77 -15.58 8.52
N ALA A 13 -17.86 -16.84 8.12
CA ALA A 13 -16.69 -17.63 7.80
C ALA A 13 -15.94 -17.04 6.61
N THR A 14 -16.68 -16.62 5.60
CA THR A 14 -16.08 -16.00 4.41
C THR A 14 -15.36 -14.71 4.77
N ALA A 15 -15.94 -13.89 5.61
CA ALA A 15 -15.33 -12.65 6.05
C ALA A 15 -14.02 -12.91 6.79
N LEU A 16 -13.97 -13.92 7.59
CA LEU A 16 -12.78 -14.28 8.36
C LEU A 16 -11.64 -14.72 7.45
N VAL A 17 -11.94 -15.53 6.45
CA VAL A 17 -10.93 -15.96 5.48
C VAL A 17 -10.39 -14.78 4.72
N PHE A 18 -11.24 -13.85 4.35
CA PHE A 18 -10.83 -12.65 3.63
C PHE A 18 -9.87 -11.80 4.46
N ALA A 19 -10.14 -11.63 5.74
CA ALA A 19 -9.29 -10.87 6.63
C ALA A 19 -7.90 -11.51 6.76
N LEU A 20 -7.83 -12.81 6.86
CA LEU A 20 -6.56 -13.53 6.94
C LEU A 20 -5.75 -13.39 5.67
N THR A 21 -6.39 -13.50 4.52
CA THR A 21 -5.73 -13.33 3.24
C THR A 21 -5.15 -11.94 3.09
N SER A 22 -5.91 -10.93 3.49
CA SER A 22 -5.48 -9.55 3.45
C SER A 22 -4.24 -9.33 4.32
N TRP A 23 -4.21 -9.97 5.45
CA TRP A 23 -3.12 -9.83 6.40
C TRP A 23 -1.83 -10.45 5.88
N ALA A 24 -1.95 -11.52 5.11
CA ALA A 24 -0.79 -12.23 4.56
C ALA A 24 -0.17 -11.54 3.35
N GLN A 25 -0.80 -10.49 2.82
CA GLN A 25 -0.36 -9.86 1.58
C GLN A 25 0.31 -8.50 1.78
N LYS A 26 1.08 -8.37 2.84
CA LYS A 26 1.87 -7.15 3.06
C LYS A 26 3.14 -7.21 2.22
N LYS A 27 3.03 -6.89 0.96
CA LYS A 27 4.17 -6.86 0.05
C LYS A 27 4.68 -5.43 -0.09
N PRO A 28 5.98 -5.25 -0.36
CA PRO A 28 6.51 -3.93 -0.66
C PRO A 28 5.82 -3.32 -1.87
N PHE A 29 5.76 -1.99 -1.91
CA PHE A 29 5.14 -1.30 -3.02
C PHE A 29 6.03 -1.37 -4.26
N THR A 30 5.40 -1.59 -5.41
CA THR A 30 6.08 -1.49 -6.69
C THR A 30 6.12 -0.02 -7.13
N GLN A 31 6.96 0.27 -8.12
CA GLN A 31 7.06 1.61 -8.67
C GLN A 31 5.70 2.10 -9.20
N GLU A 32 4.98 1.21 -9.87
CA GLU A 32 3.66 1.53 -10.40
C GLU A 32 2.67 1.85 -9.28
N GLN A 33 2.70 1.06 -8.20
CA GLN A 33 1.81 1.30 -7.08
C GLN A 33 2.09 2.65 -6.41
N VAL A 34 3.36 3.03 -6.30
CA VAL A 34 3.73 4.33 -5.74
C VAL A 34 3.20 5.46 -6.62
N SER A 35 3.34 5.34 -7.94
CA SER A 35 2.79 6.32 -8.86
C SER A 35 1.28 6.46 -8.69
N ASN A 36 0.60 5.33 -8.58
CA ASN A 36 -0.86 5.33 -8.42
C ASN A 36 -1.28 5.96 -7.10
N MET A 37 -0.51 5.76 -6.04
CA MET A 37 -0.78 6.39 -4.76
C MET A 37 -0.77 7.92 -4.88
N VAL A 38 0.24 8.46 -5.55
CA VAL A 38 0.33 9.91 -5.71
C VAL A 38 -0.83 10.43 -6.55
N ARG A 39 -1.17 9.73 -7.62
CA ARG A 39 -2.30 10.12 -8.46
C ARG A 39 -3.63 10.06 -7.72
N ALA A 40 -3.73 9.16 -6.76
CA ALA A 40 -4.95 9.02 -5.94
C ALA A 40 -5.01 10.02 -4.78
N GLY A 41 -4.03 10.90 -4.67
CA GLY A 41 -4.00 11.89 -3.60
C GLY A 41 -3.30 11.43 -2.34
N LEU A 42 -2.56 10.34 -2.39
CA LEU A 42 -1.83 9.80 -1.24
C LEU A 42 -0.35 10.16 -1.25
N GLY A 43 0.04 11.17 -2.01
CA GLY A 43 1.42 11.65 -2.01
C GLY A 43 1.72 12.57 -0.82
N ASP A 44 1.09 12.34 0.31
CA ASP A 44 1.19 13.17 1.51
C ASP A 44 1.69 12.33 2.70
N ASP A 45 1.46 12.84 3.90
CA ASP A 45 1.90 12.19 5.14
C ASP A 45 1.32 10.79 5.28
N SER A 46 0.07 10.61 4.88
CA SER A 46 -0.58 9.30 4.97
C SER A 46 0.11 8.28 4.08
N GLY A 47 0.42 8.67 2.85
CA GLY A 47 1.16 7.82 1.93
C GLY A 47 2.57 7.55 2.41
N ALA A 48 3.21 8.56 3.00
CA ALA A 48 4.56 8.40 3.55
C ALA A 48 4.59 7.31 4.63
N LYS A 49 3.60 7.29 5.50
CA LYS A 49 3.51 6.26 6.54
C LYS A 49 3.35 4.87 5.95
N LEU A 50 2.56 4.75 4.90
CA LEU A 50 2.39 3.47 4.23
C LEU A 50 3.71 2.99 3.61
N ILE A 51 4.45 3.90 3.00
CA ILE A 51 5.76 3.58 2.43
C ILE A 51 6.71 3.09 3.53
N GLU A 52 6.73 3.74 4.68
CA GLU A 52 7.57 3.34 5.78
C GLU A 52 7.23 1.96 6.31
N GLN A 53 5.95 1.63 6.36
CA GLN A 53 5.49 0.36 6.90
C GLN A 53 5.75 -0.80 5.94
N ARG A 54 5.47 -0.61 4.67
CA ARG A 54 5.53 -1.70 3.68
C ARG A 54 6.81 -1.72 2.88
N ARG A 55 7.50 -0.58 2.83
CA ARG A 55 8.71 -0.41 2.04
C ARG A 55 8.44 -0.52 0.54
N ILE A 56 9.50 -0.50 -0.25
CA ILE A 56 9.40 -0.53 -1.70
C ILE A 56 10.31 -1.61 -2.25
N ASP A 57 10.00 -2.13 -3.43
CA ASP A 57 10.76 -3.21 -4.05
C ASP A 57 11.66 -2.72 -5.19
N PHE A 58 11.90 -1.43 -5.27
CA PHE A 58 12.69 -0.82 -6.34
C PHE A 58 13.58 0.29 -5.77
N ALA A 59 14.59 0.67 -6.52
CA ALA A 59 15.44 1.81 -6.16
C ALA A 59 14.85 3.07 -6.79
N PRO A 60 14.41 4.06 -6.01
CA PRO A 60 13.80 5.25 -6.59
C PRO A 60 14.83 6.10 -7.31
N ALA A 61 14.69 6.19 -8.62
CA ALA A 61 15.55 7.03 -9.45
C ALA A 61 15.14 8.49 -9.29
N GLU A 62 16.08 9.38 -9.52
CA GLU A 62 15.83 10.81 -9.38
C GLU A 62 14.74 11.29 -10.35
N ASP A 63 14.75 10.79 -11.58
CA ASP A 63 13.71 11.11 -12.56
C ASP A 63 12.33 10.72 -12.07
N PHE A 64 12.22 9.55 -11.45
CA PHE A 64 10.96 9.08 -10.90
C PHE A 64 10.50 9.99 -9.76
N MET A 65 11.42 10.37 -8.87
CA MET A 65 11.10 11.27 -7.76
C MET A 65 10.60 12.61 -8.27
N GLN A 66 11.22 13.14 -9.32
CA GLN A 66 10.78 14.40 -9.92
C GLN A 66 9.39 14.28 -10.52
N SER A 67 9.09 13.17 -11.17
CA SER A 67 7.76 12.95 -11.72
C SER A 67 6.69 12.86 -10.65
N LEU A 68 7.01 12.26 -9.50
CA LEU A 68 6.09 12.19 -8.37
C LEU A 68 5.83 13.58 -7.78
N LYS A 69 6.88 14.38 -7.67
CA LYS A 69 6.74 15.74 -7.18
C LYS A 69 5.85 16.56 -8.10
N ALA A 70 6.04 16.42 -9.40
CA ALA A 70 5.20 17.09 -10.39
C ALA A 70 3.74 16.63 -10.30
N ALA A 71 3.50 15.39 -9.90
CA ALA A 71 2.16 14.83 -9.75
C ALA A 71 1.50 15.18 -8.41
N GLY A 72 2.22 15.84 -7.50
CA GLY A 72 1.66 16.30 -6.25
C GLY A 72 2.22 15.70 -4.98
N ALA A 73 3.27 14.88 -5.08
CA ALA A 73 3.89 14.32 -3.87
C ALA A 73 4.59 15.42 -3.07
N ASN A 74 4.40 15.38 -1.76
CA ASN A 74 5.06 16.37 -0.90
C ASN A 74 6.43 15.86 -0.43
N ASP A 75 7.14 16.72 0.30
CA ASP A 75 8.51 16.41 0.72
C ASP A 75 8.57 15.22 1.67
N LEU A 76 7.58 15.06 2.53
CA LEU A 76 7.55 13.93 3.45
C LEU A 76 7.42 12.61 2.70
N PHE A 77 6.58 12.58 1.68
CA PHE A 77 6.40 11.39 0.86
C PHE A 77 7.69 11.04 0.12
N LEU A 78 8.33 12.04 -0.48
CA LEU A 78 9.59 11.83 -1.21
C LEU A 78 10.70 11.37 -0.28
N LYS A 79 10.75 11.94 0.93
CA LYS A 79 11.73 11.52 1.92
C LYS A 79 11.52 10.06 2.33
N ALA A 80 10.27 9.67 2.52
CA ALA A 80 9.95 8.30 2.86
C ALA A 80 10.44 7.33 1.79
N LEU A 81 10.30 7.70 0.50
CA LEU A 81 10.80 6.89 -0.59
C LEU A 81 12.31 6.76 -0.57
N ARG A 82 13.02 7.85 -0.27
CA ARG A 82 14.47 7.82 -0.24
C ARG A 82 15.01 6.95 0.89
N THR A 83 14.30 6.91 2.00
CA THR A 83 14.74 6.13 3.16
C THR A 83 14.16 4.72 3.19
N ALA A 84 13.13 4.45 2.41
CA ALA A 84 12.51 3.13 2.35
C ALA A 84 13.37 2.24 1.48
N LYS A 85 14.27 1.51 2.11
CA LYS A 85 15.11 0.57 1.39
C LYS A 85 14.33 -0.67 1.05
N GLN A 86 14.80 -1.33 0.00
CA GLN A 86 14.26 -2.64 -0.35
C GLN A 86 14.36 -3.55 0.87
N PRO A 87 13.34 -4.39 1.10
CA PRO A 87 13.46 -5.37 2.16
C PRO A 87 14.67 -6.25 1.82
N ASP A 88 15.54 -6.37 2.78
CA ASP A 88 16.74 -7.13 2.57
C ASP A 88 16.41 -8.57 2.27
N GLY A 89 16.70 -8.90 1.07
CA GLY A 89 16.76 -10.29 0.76
C GLY A 89 18.01 -10.85 1.35
#